data_4a5e89609a5155a6d8ac4eb8a2ca573d
#
_entry.id   4a5e89609a5155a6d8ac4eb8a2ca573d
#
_cell.length_a   1.000
_cell.length_b   1.000
_cell.length_c   1.000
_cell.angle_alpha   90.00
_cell.angle_beta   90.00
_cell.angle_gamma   90.00
#
_symmetry.space_group_name_H-M   'P 1'
#
loop_
_entity.id
_entity.type
_entity.pdbx_description
1 polymer ?
#
loop_
_entity_poly.entity_id
_entity_poly.type
_entity_poly.pdbx_seq_one_letter_code
_entity_poly.pdbx_strand_id
1 'polypeptide(L)'
;MRFLLVLIALALLLGGETWPHTQPSAPLVGFSFSPEEAVWAGRDPRQDLALLLDSTQPDLVRLPIYWEDVEPTPEMLDFDGVDPLLAVVAAHNLVAPHPTRVVLTIGARNFLYPELHEPDWAGPREQPVLDQAQAGNAYRLYFDSSITRYRNSPLLYSWQVENEPLDEVGNVLTGEDQISQAQLAWEVGEVHRLDPLREVVVTTYDGLNVYIDWMQVHAPALVSDYNGHPQQVLSLADALGLDLYVDGPNVPYRHLTTTYVREEWKQQALHFWARMENKQGKSVWLAEMQAQPWSDSTTFAPKDLLASAVDYRQENLQVVLMWGVETWLSDRSWLSAGARAMEILRS
;
A
#
# COMPACT_ATOMS: atom_id res chain seq x y z
N MET A 1 -16.74 23.77 -26.87
CA MET A 1 -17.47 22.79 -27.72
C MET A 1 -16.70 21.48 -27.93
N ARG A 2 -15.41 21.49 -28.25
CA ARG A 2 -14.62 20.24 -28.38
C ARG A 2 -14.45 19.46 -27.08
N PHE A 3 -14.30 20.14 -25.95
CA PHE A 3 -14.19 19.50 -24.61
C PHE A 3 -15.50 18.80 -24.18
N LEU A 4 -16.66 19.40 -24.51
CA LEU A 4 -17.96 18.81 -24.15
C LEU A 4 -18.27 17.55 -24.97
N LEU A 5 -17.80 17.48 -26.21
CA LEU A 5 -17.96 16.30 -27.08
C LEU A 5 -17.08 15.13 -26.64
N VAL A 6 -15.90 15.41 -26.10
CA VAL A 6 -15.02 14.38 -25.51
C VAL A 6 -15.65 13.81 -24.25
N LEU A 7 -16.24 14.64 -23.39
CA LEU A 7 -16.93 14.18 -22.17
C LEU A 7 -18.17 13.33 -22.49
N ILE A 8 -18.94 13.68 -23.53
CA ILE A 8 -20.10 12.88 -23.94
C ILE A 8 -19.67 11.55 -24.58
N ALA A 9 -18.60 11.54 -25.36
CA ALA A 9 -18.04 10.31 -25.92
C ALA A 9 -17.48 9.37 -24.83
N LEU A 10 -16.85 9.92 -23.79
CA LEU A 10 -16.39 9.14 -22.63
C LEU A 10 -17.57 8.54 -21.84
N ALA A 11 -18.63 9.31 -21.60
CA ALA A 11 -19.82 8.81 -20.90
C ALA A 11 -20.51 7.66 -21.66
N LEU A 12 -20.47 7.69 -22.99
CA LEU A 12 -21.01 6.62 -23.84
C LEU A 12 -20.13 5.39 -23.90
N LEU A 13 -18.81 5.53 -23.76
CA LEU A 13 -17.86 4.42 -23.72
C LEU A 13 -17.85 3.70 -22.36
N LEU A 14 -18.12 4.41 -21.27
CA LEU A 14 -18.18 3.85 -19.92
C LEU A 14 -19.54 3.17 -19.62
N GLY A 15 -20.59 3.49 -20.39
CA GLY A 15 -21.97 3.03 -20.15
C GLY A 15 -22.43 1.78 -20.90
N GLY A 16 -21.59 1.16 -21.74
CA GLY A 16 -22.08 0.25 -22.79
C GLY A 16 -21.75 -1.24 -22.66
N GLU A 17 -20.96 -1.71 -21.73
CA GLU A 17 -20.59 -3.14 -21.65
C GLU A 17 -21.21 -3.83 -20.43
N THR A 18 -22.29 -4.58 -20.65
CA THR A 18 -22.78 -5.58 -19.68
C THR A 18 -21.90 -6.84 -19.78
N TRP A 19 -20.87 -6.91 -18.97
CA TRP A 19 -20.07 -8.13 -18.83
C TRP A 19 -20.77 -9.09 -17.85
N PRO A 20 -20.62 -10.43 -18.04
CA PRO A 20 -21.10 -11.39 -17.04
C PRO A 20 -20.36 -11.10 -15.73
N HIS A 21 -21.13 -10.75 -14.69
CA HIS A 21 -20.61 -10.64 -13.33
C HIS A 21 -20.25 -12.06 -12.85
N THR A 22 -18.99 -12.45 -12.95
CA THR A 22 -18.47 -13.42 -12.00
C THR A 22 -18.57 -12.77 -10.64
N GLN A 23 -19.26 -13.38 -9.69
CA GLN A 23 -19.27 -12.87 -8.31
C GLN A 23 -17.81 -12.80 -7.84
N PRO A 24 -17.31 -11.64 -7.39
CA PRO A 24 -15.96 -11.55 -6.87
C PRO A 24 -15.82 -12.54 -5.70
N SER A 25 -14.71 -13.24 -5.63
CA SER A 25 -14.33 -13.93 -4.41
C SER A 25 -14.10 -12.87 -3.32
N ALA A 26 -14.56 -13.12 -2.09
CA ALA A 26 -14.29 -12.21 -1.00
C ALA A 26 -12.77 -11.93 -0.90
N PRO A 27 -12.35 -10.67 -0.72
CA PRO A 27 -10.93 -10.34 -0.60
C PRO A 27 -10.32 -10.94 0.67
N LEU A 28 -9.01 -11.12 0.68
CA LEU A 28 -8.27 -11.27 1.93
C LEU A 28 -8.20 -9.90 2.60
N VAL A 29 -8.59 -9.83 3.87
CA VAL A 29 -8.71 -8.56 4.60
C VAL A 29 -7.71 -8.52 5.74
N GLY A 30 -7.02 -7.39 5.87
CA GLY A 30 -6.04 -7.22 6.92
C GLY A 30 -5.72 -5.75 7.20
N PHE A 31 -4.54 -5.53 7.73
CA PHE A 31 -4.06 -4.20 8.06
C PHE A 31 -2.54 -4.08 7.90
N SER A 32 -2.08 -2.84 7.76
CA SER A 32 -0.68 -2.45 7.90
C SER A 32 -0.39 -2.18 9.38
N PHE A 33 0.77 -2.62 9.87
CA PHE A 33 1.20 -2.34 11.23
C PHE A 33 2.59 -1.72 11.21
N SER A 34 2.70 -0.52 11.77
CA SER A 34 3.94 0.22 11.92
C SER A 34 4.44 0.10 13.38
N PRO A 35 5.55 -0.62 13.62
CA PRO A 35 6.09 -0.75 14.97
C PRO A 35 6.55 0.60 15.56
N GLU A 36 7.06 1.54 14.74
CA GLU A 36 7.49 2.85 15.23
C GLU A 36 6.32 3.69 15.74
N GLU A 37 5.15 3.63 15.13
CA GLU A 37 3.97 4.33 15.66
C GLU A 37 3.58 3.83 17.06
N ALA A 38 3.72 2.54 17.32
CA ALA A 38 3.53 2.01 18.67
C ALA A 38 4.58 2.56 19.64
N VAL A 39 5.84 2.62 19.22
CA VAL A 39 6.93 3.18 20.03
C VAL A 39 6.71 4.68 20.30
N TRP A 40 6.34 5.47 19.29
CA TRP A 40 6.04 6.90 19.46
C TRP A 40 4.86 7.14 20.41
N ALA A 41 3.90 6.22 20.43
CA ALA A 41 2.81 6.23 21.39
C ALA A 41 3.19 5.71 22.79
N GLY A 42 4.46 5.34 23.02
CA GLY A 42 4.96 4.81 24.28
C GLY A 42 4.51 3.38 24.60
N ARG A 43 4.18 2.59 23.58
CA ARG A 43 3.68 1.21 23.70
C ARG A 43 4.71 0.18 23.21
N ASP A 44 4.53 -1.09 23.56
CA ASP A 44 5.35 -2.19 23.03
C ASP A 44 4.74 -2.69 21.71
N PRO A 45 5.45 -2.61 20.57
CA PRO A 45 4.94 -3.03 19.26
C PRO A 45 4.43 -4.47 19.22
N ARG A 46 5.07 -5.37 19.98
CA ARG A 46 4.67 -6.80 20.03
C ARG A 46 3.34 -6.98 20.74
N GLN A 47 3.11 -6.22 21.81
CA GLN A 47 1.84 -6.26 22.54
C GLN A 47 0.72 -5.62 21.71
N ASP A 48 1.00 -4.51 21.05
CA ASP A 48 0.05 -3.84 20.18
C ASP A 48 -0.35 -4.73 19.01
N LEU A 49 0.62 -5.33 18.32
CA LEU A 49 0.34 -6.28 17.24
C LEU A 49 -0.49 -7.47 17.73
N ALA A 50 -0.15 -8.07 18.88
CA ALA A 50 -0.91 -9.18 19.44
C ALA A 50 -2.37 -8.78 19.73
N LEU A 51 -2.60 -7.60 20.33
CA LEU A 51 -3.94 -7.08 20.61
C LEU A 51 -4.76 -6.84 19.35
N LEU A 52 -4.15 -6.27 18.30
CA LEU A 52 -4.80 -6.06 17.00
C LEU A 52 -5.18 -7.38 16.35
N LEU A 53 -4.26 -8.35 16.29
CA LEU A 53 -4.51 -9.68 15.74
C LEU A 53 -5.66 -10.39 16.47
N ASP A 54 -5.64 -10.39 17.81
CA ASP A 54 -6.65 -11.06 18.61
C ASP A 54 -8.02 -10.38 18.52
N SER A 55 -8.05 -9.05 18.37
CA SER A 55 -9.29 -8.29 18.34
C SER A 55 -9.97 -8.29 16.97
N THR A 56 -9.21 -8.46 15.88
CA THR A 56 -9.73 -8.28 14.52
C THR A 56 -9.66 -9.54 13.66
N GLN A 57 -8.86 -10.53 14.06
CA GLN A 57 -8.69 -11.80 13.34
C GLN A 57 -8.46 -11.59 11.83
N PRO A 58 -7.39 -10.89 11.41
CA PRO A 58 -7.14 -10.57 10.01
C PRO A 58 -6.67 -11.80 9.22
N ASP A 59 -6.87 -11.80 7.89
CA ASP A 59 -6.27 -12.78 6.99
C ASP A 59 -4.80 -12.45 6.72
N LEU A 60 -4.49 -11.14 6.68
CA LEU A 60 -3.16 -10.63 6.40
C LEU A 60 -2.76 -9.53 7.39
N VAL A 61 -1.47 -9.46 7.68
CA VAL A 61 -0.83 -8.27 8.27
C VAL A 61 0.35 -7.85 7.39
N ARG A 62 0.41 -6.56 7.04
CA ARG A 62 1.56 -5.98 6.34
C ARG A 62 2.55 -5.47 7.39
N LEU A 63 3.81 -5.92 7.30
CA LEU A 63 4.90 -5.56 8.21
C LEU A 63 6.07 -4.97 7.44
N PRO A 64 6.74 -3.94 7.98
CA PRO A 64 7.88 -3.31 7.33
C PRO A 64 9.17 -4.09 7.56
N ILE A 65 10.09 -3.97 6.60
CA ILE A 65 11.51 -4.26 6.75
C ILE A 65 12.24 -2.95 6.42
N TYR A 66 12.55 -2.14 7.44
CA TYR A 66 13.21 -0.86 7.22
C TYR A 66 14.70 -1.07 6.99
N TRP A 67 15.26 -0.45 5.94
CA TRP A 67 16.69 -0.56 5.65
C TRP A 67 17.54 0.02 6.77
N GLU A 68 17.16 1.17 7.31
CA GLU A 68 17.87 1.81 8.42
C GLU A 68 17.99 0.93 9.67
N ASP A 69 16.97 0.10 9.95
CA ASP A 69 16.96 -0.81 11.09
C ASP A 69 17.74 -2.09 10.82
N VAL A 70 17.60 -2.62 9.60
CA VAL A 70 18.26 -3.88 9.22
C VAL A 70 19.75 -3.69 9.00
N GLU A 71 20.18 -2.53 8.53
CA GLU A 71 21.59 -2.23 8.29
C GLU A 71 22.00 -0.90 8.95
N PRO A 72 21.94 -0.82 10.30
CA PRO A 72 22.26 0.41 11.04
C PRO A 72 23.72 0.86 10.86
N THR A 73 24.60 -0.05 10.47
CA THR A 73 25.99 0.23 10.06
C THR A 73 26.32 -0.61 8.82
N PRO A 74 27.15 -0.11 7.90
CA PRO A 74 27.47 -0.81 6.66
C PRO A 74 27.85 -2.27 6.85
N GLU A 75 27.24 -3.17 6.10
CA GLU A 75 27.49 -4.61 6.05
C GLU A 75 27.16 -5.36 7.37
N MET A 76 26.54 -4.71 8.35
CA MET A 76 26.08 -5.34 9.59
C MET A 76 24.57 -5.44 9.58
N LEU A 77 24.06 -6.62 9.26
CA LEU A 77 22.63 -6.87 9.19
C LEU A 77 22.07 -7.31 10.55
N ASP A 78 20.97 -6.65 10.95
CA ASP A 78 20.19 -6.93 12.14
C ASP A 78 18.71 -7.07 11.78
N PHE A 79 18.09 -8.17 12.15
CA PHE A 79 16.67 -8.44 11.90
C PHE A 79 15.83 -8.45 13.20
N ASP A 80 16.38 -7.97 14.30
CA ASP A 80 15.70 -7.94 15.60
C ASP A 80 14.45 -7.03 15.62
N GLY A 81 14.30 -6.13 14.64
CA GLY A 81 13.06 -5.37 14.42
C GLY A 81 11.93 -6.19 13.80
N VAL A 82 12.25 -7.16 12.94
CA VAL A 82 11.27 -7.92 12.14
C VAL A 82 10.93 -9.27 12.76
N ASP A 83 11.94 -10.04 13.18
CA ASP A 83 11.76 -11.41 13.67
C ASP A 83 10.79 -11.52 14.87
N PRO A 84 10.81 -10.61 15.86
CA PRO A 84 9.87 -10.67 16.98
C PRO A 84 8.40 -10.43 16.54
N LEU A 85 8.16 -9.59 15.53
CA LEU A 85 6.82 -9.38 15.00
C LEU A 85 6.29 -10.62 14.29
N LEU A 86 7.14 -11.28 13.50
CA LEU A 86 6.79 -12.58 12.90
C LEU A 86 6.51 -13.65 13.94
N ALA A 87 7.25 -13.65 15.06
CA ALA A 87 7.00 -14.56 16.16
C ALA A 87 5.63 -14.30 16.84
N VAL A 88 5.19 -13.05 16.94
CA VAL A 88 3.84 -12.69 17.42
C VAL A 88 2.77 -13.27 16.50
N VAL A 89 2.90 -13.09 15.18
CA VAL A 89 1.95 -13.67 14.21
C VAL A 89 1.93 -15.19 14.29
N ALA A 90 3.10 -15.83 14.41
CA ALA A 90 3.21 -17.28 14.57
C ALA A 90 2.51 -17.78 15.86
N ALA A 91 2.68 -17.06 16.97
CA ALA A 91 2.04 -17.39 18.24
C ALA A 91 0.50 -17.22 18.17
N HIS A 92 0.02 -16.13 17.55
CA HIS A 92 -1.40 -15.92 17.30
C HIS A 92 -1.99 -17.09 16.51
N ASN A 93 -1.32 -17.55 15.46
CA ASN A 93 -1.79 -18.65 14.60
C ASN A 93 -1.93 -20.00 15.30
N LEU A 94 -1.32 -20.19 16.48
CA LEU A 94 -1.51 -21.42 17.26
C LEU A 94 -2.91 -21.55 17.87
N VAL A 95 -3.60 -20.42 18.05
CA VAL A 95 -4.91 -20.36 18.72
C VAL A 95 -6.01 -19.71 17.89
N ALA A 96 -5.65 -19.02 16.81
CA ALA A 96 -6.59 -18.34 15.94
C ALA A 96 -7.51 -19.33 15.17
N PRO A 97 -8.76 -18.94 14.87
CA PRO A 97 -9.69 -19.79 14.10
C PRO A 97 -9.24 -20.01 12.64
N HIS A 98 -8.47 -19.09 12.09
CA HIS A 98 -7.80 -19.19 10.80
C HIS A 98 -6.43 -18.50 10.86
N PRO A 99 -5.45 -18.96 10.09
CA PRO A 99 -4.11 -18.38 10.15
C PRO A 99 -4.05 -16.99 9.50
N THR A 100 -3.40 -16.07 10.16
CA THR A 100 -2.96 -14.78 9.59
C THR A 100 -1.64 -15.00 8.85
N ARG A 101 -1.53 -14.49 7.62
CA ARG A 101 -0.28 -14.48 6.85
C ARG A 101 0.28 -13.05 6.78
N VAL A 102 1.50 -12.93 6.29
CA VAL A 102 2.26 -11.67 6.31
C VAL A 102 2.55 -11.20 4.89
N VAL A 103 2.34 -9.91 4.64
CA VAL A 103 2.96 -9.18 3.54
C VAL A 103 4.17 -8.46 4.10
N LEU A 104 5.35 -8.69 3.55
CA LEU A 104 6.57 -7.99 3.95
C LEU A 104 6.87 -6.87 2.96
N THR A 105 6.97 -5.64 3.46
CA THR A 105 7.36 -4.47 2.65
C THR A 105 8.85 -4.27 2.74
N ILE A 106 9.52 -4.22 1.59
CA ILE A 106 10.97 -4.07 1.44
C ILE A 106 11.28 -2.97 0.43
N GLY A 107 12.36 -2.25 0.65
CA GLY A 107 12.80 -1.14 -0.19
C GLY A 107 13.40 -0.02 0.64
N ALA A 108 13.72 1.09 -0.01
CA ALA A 108 14.16 2.30 0.66
C ALA A 108 12.97 3.10 1.21
N ARG A 109 11.81 2.99 0.54
CA ARG A 109 10.55 3.59 0.99
C ARG A 109 9.65 2.53 1.62
N ASN A 110 8.94 2.92 2.68
CA ASN A 110 8.01 2.05 3.38
C ASN A 110 6.76 2.85 3.81
N PHE A 111 5.72 2.18 4.26
CA PHE A 111 4.40 2.78 4.50
C PHE A 111 4.25 3.61 5.79
N LEU A 112 5.33 3.85 6.52
CA LEU A 112 5.36 4.80 7.65
C LEU A 112 5.90 6.15 7.18
N TYR A 113 5.19 7.23 7.50
CA TYR A 113 5.66 8.59 7.24
C TYR A 113 6.67 9.07 8.31
N PRO A 114 7.80 9.70 7.94
CA PRO A 114 8.30 9.88 6.57
C PRO A 114 8.69 8.55 5.94
N GLU A 115 8.36 8.35 4.66
CA GLU A 115 8.41 7.03 4.03
C GLU A 115 9.82 6.56 3.64
N LEU A 116 10.80 7.45 3.61
CA LEU A 116 12.18 7.11 3.30
C LEU A 116 12.90 6.62 4.54
N HIS A 117 13.23 5.33 4.57
CA HIS A 117 13.87 4.62 5.68
C HIS A 117 15.28 4.17 5.32
N GLU A 118 16.14 5.15 4.99
CA GLU A 118 17.55 4.91 4.67
C GLU A 118 18.44 5.17 5.86
N PRO A 119 19.47 4.35 6.09
CA PRO A 119 20.41 4.58 7.19
C PRO A 119 21.13 5.92 7.03
N ASP A 120 21.35 6.66 8.11
CA ASP A 120 22.07 7.95 8.12
C ASP A 120 23.44 7.88 7.44
N TRP A 121 24.14 6.73 7.54
CA TRP A 121 25.45 6.54 6.93
C TRP A 121 25.40 6.43 5.38
N ALA A 122 24.24 6.15 4.78
CA ALA A 122 24.08 6.16 3.33
C ALA A 122 24.22 7.56 2.74
N GLY A 123 24.01 8.59 3.56
CA GLY A 123 24.23 10.00 3.22
C GLY A 123 23.17 10.59 2.30
N PRO A 124 23.22 11.91 2.07
CA PRO A 124 22.30 12.57 1.16
C PRO A 124 22.49 12.08 -0.27
N ARG A 125 21.39 11.81 -0.95
CA ARG A 125 21.42 11.33 -2.32
C ARG A 125 21.49 12.46 -3.33
N GLU A 126 22.59 12.48 -4.11
CA GLU A 126 22.67 13.25 -5.35
C GLU A 126 22.33 12.38 -6.59
N GLN A 127 22.17 11.07 -6.42
CA GLN A 127 21.89 10.07 -7.48
C GLN A 127 21.14 8.88 -6.86
N PRO A 128 20.46 8.05 -7.67
CA PRO A 128 19.79 6.83 -7.21
C PRO A 128 20.73 5.96 -6.37
N VAL A 129 20.21 5.33 -5.31
CA VAL A 129 21.03 4.56 -4.36
C VAL A 129 21.86 3.47 -5.04
N LEU A 130 21.29 2.81 -6.07
CA LEU A 130 21.98 1.74 -6.80
C LEU A 130 23.18 2.22 -7.63
N ASP A 131 23.26 3.49 -7.95
CA ASP A 131 24.36 4.09 -8.72
C ASP A 131 25.51 4.56 -7.82
N GLN A 132 25.33 4.57 -6.51
CA GLN A 132 26.35 4.89 -5.53
C GLN A 132 27.16 3.66 -5.17
N ALA A 133 28.49 3.75 -5.21
CA ALA A 133 29.35 2.56 -5.06
C ALA A 133 29.18 1.83 -3.72
N GLN A 134 29.21 2.59 -2.61
CA GLN A 134 29.11 1.99 -1.28
C GLN A 134 27.65 1.76 -0.88
N ALA A 135 26.80 2.76 -0.92
CA ALA A 135 25.40 2.66 -0.52
C ALA A 135 24.65 1.67 -1.42
N GLY A 136 24.92 1.64 -2.73
CA GLY A 136 24.30 0.71 -3.65
C GLY A 136 24.69 -0.77 -3.40
N ASN A 137 25.93 -1.05 -2.99
CA ASN A 137 26.33 -2.41 -2.60
C ASN A 137 25.65 -2.84 -1.31
N ALA A 138 25.59 -1.95 -0.33
CA ALA A 138 24.94 -2.20 0.95
C ALA A 138 23.42 -2.40 0.78
N TYR A 139 22.79 -1.55 -0.02
CA TYR A 139 21.36 -1.70 -0.35
C TYR A 139 21.07 -3.06 -1.00
N ARG A 140 21.91 -3.51 -1.95
CA ARG A 140 21.76 -4.85 -2.53
C ARG A 140 21.95 -5.96 -1.49
N LEU A 141 22.90 -5.81 -0.58
CA LEU A 141 23.11 -6.77 0.50
C LEU A 141 21.88 -6.86 1.43
N TYR A 142 21.36 -5.70 1.85
CA TYR A 142 20.12 -5.62 2.63
C TYR A 142 18.96 -6.31 1.92
N PHE A 143 18.72 -5.93 0.65
CA PHE A 143 17.60 -6.41 -0.16
C PHE A 143 17.65 -7.93 -0.36
N ASP A 144 18.80 -8.45 -0.84
CA ASP A 144 19.00 -9.89 -1.08
C ASP A 144 18.93 -10.72 0.21
N SER A 145 19.50 -10.19 1.29
CA SER A 145 19.53 -10.89 2.57
C SER A 145 18.15 -10.98 3.20
N SER A 146 17.35 -9.92 3.11
CA SER A 146 15.97 -9.88 3.59
C SER A 146 15.10 -10.90 2.85
N ILE A 147 15.16 -10.93 1.54
CA ILE A 147 14.39 -11.90 0.74
C ILE A 147 14.87 -13.34 1.07
N THR A 148 16.17 -13.58 1.09
CA THR A 148 16.74 -14.90 1.35
C THR A 148 16.34 -15.41 2.73
N ARG A 149 16.28 -14.52 3.74
CA ARG A 149 15.87 -14.85 5.11
C ARG A 149 14.43 -15.31 5.19
N TYR A 150 13.51 -14.57 4.54
CA TYR A 150 12.08 -14.76 4.77
C TYR A 150 11.34 -15.55 3.68
N ARG A 151 11.90 -15.73 2.49
CA ARG A 151 11.24 -16.43 1.37
C ARG A 151 10.70 -17.83 1.69
N ASN A 152 11.29 -18.53 2.64
CA ASN A 152 10.85 -19.87 3.08
C ASN A 152 9.93 -19.84 4.31
N SER A 153 9.57 -18.66 4.82
CA SER A 153 8.65 -18.53 5.94
C SER A 153 7.25 -19.02 5.54
N PRO A 154 6.62 -19.91 6.31
CA PRO A 154 5.25 -20.34 6.07
C PRO A 154 4.23 -19.22 6.33
N LEU A 155 4.64 -18.14 7.00
CA LEU A 155 3.80 -16.97 7.24
C LEU A 155 3.72 -16.05 6.02
N LEU A 156 4.77 -16.03 5.18
CA LEU A 156 4.87 -15.07 4.08
C LEU A 156 3.83 -15.35 3.00
N TYR A 157 3.00 -14.33 2.71
CA TYR A 157 2.01 -14.34 1.65
C TYR A 157 2.58 -13.75 0.36
N SER A 158 3.12 -12.53 0.44
CA SER A 158 3.56 -11.73 -0.69
C SER A 158 4.65 -10.76 -0.26
N TRP A 159 5.38 -10.23 -1.22
CA TRP A 159 6.29 -9.11 -1.04
C TRP A 159 5.65 -7.83 -1.55
N GLN A 160 5.71 -6.75 -0.77
CA GLN A 160 5.55 -5.41 -1.29
C GLN A 160 6.93 -4.81 -1.53
N VAL A 161 7.16 -4.31 -2.73
CA VAL A 161 8.41 -3.62 -3.09
C VAL A 161 8.13 -2.13 -3.10
N GLU A 162 8.85 -1.40 -2.25
CA GLU A 162 8.71 0.04 -2.02
C GLU A 162 7.30 0.47 -1.58
N ASN A 163 7.13 1.73 -1.17
CA ASN A 163 5.83 2.35 -0.95
C ASN A 163 5.71 3.60 -1.79
N GLU A 164 4.68 3.70 -2.61
CA GLU A 164 4.40 4.82 -3.52
C GLU A 164 5.67 5.33 -4.26
N PRO A 165 6.51 4.44 -4.86
CA PRO A 165 7.85 4.80 -5.31
C PRO A 165 7.88 5.80 -6.47
N LEU A 166 6.78 5.91 -7.23
CA LEU A 166 6.69 6.76 -8.41
C LEU A 166 5.87 8.03 -8.19
N ASP A 167 5.39 8.27 -6.98
CA ASP A 167 4.48 9.39 -6.68
C ASP A 167 5.24 10.69 -6.45
N GLU A 168 5.28 11.55 -7.48
CA GLU A 168 6.04 12.80 -7.46
C GLU A 168 5.55 13.79 -6.41
N VAL A 169 4.24 13.92 -6.23
CA VAL A 169 3.66 14.93 -5.34
C VAL A 169 3.96 14.62 -3.88
N GLY A 170 3.84 13.39 -3.46
CA GLY A 170 4.22 12.96 -2.13
C GLY A 170 5.69 13.26 -1.86
N ASN A 171 6.56 12.84 -2.76
CA ASN A 171 8.01 13.05 -2.65
C ASN A 171 8.41 14.53 -2.61
N VAL A 172 7.81 15.39 -3.44
CA VAL A 172 8.09 16.85 -3.43
C VAL A 172 7.64 17.50 -2.12
N LEU A 173 6.49 17.09 -1.56
CA LEU A 173 5.97 17.65 -0.31
C LEU A 173 6.79 17.23 0.91
N THR A 174 7.30 16.01 0.92
CA THR A 174 8.11 15.46 2.00
C THR A 174 9.59 15.80 1.86
N GLY A 175 10.03 16.24 0.66
CA GLY A 175 11.43 16.44 0.33
C GLY A 175 12.20 15.12 0.15
N GLU A 176 11.50 14.02 -0.02
CA GLU A 176 12.08 12.69 -0.20
C GLU A 176 12.42 12.42 -1.66
N ASP A 177 13.42 11.57 -1.89
CA ASP A 177 13.83 11.19 -3.23
C ASP A 177 12.87 10.14 -3.83
N GLN A 178 12.49 10.36 -5.08
CA GLN A 178 11.71 9.41 -5.85
C GLN A 178 12.56 8.20 -6.26
N ILE A 179 11.99 7.01 -6.15
CA ILE A 179 12.62 5.80 -6.68
C ILE A 179 12.52 5.81 -8.21
N SER A 180 13.64 5.59 -8.89
CA SER A 180 13.63 5.54 -10.35
C SER A 180 12.93 4.25 -10.86
N GLN A 181 12.30 4.33 -12.04
CA GLN A 181 11.72 3.15 -12.67
C GLN A 181 12.76 2.03 -12.91
N ALA A 182 14.02 2.39 -13.16
CA ALA A 182 15.07 1.42 -13.34
C ALA A 182 15.42 0.70 -12.04
N GLN A 183 15.46 1.42 -10.93
CA GLN A 183 15.63 0.85 -9.60
C GLN A 183 14.46 -0.08 -9.25
N LEU A 184 13.23 0.40 -9.37
CA LEU A 184 12.03 -0.39 -9.10
C LEU A 184 11.97 -1.66 -9.95
N ALA A 185 12.32 -1.57 -11.24
CA ALA A 185 12.38 -2.74 -12.13
C ALA A 185 13.45 -3.75 -11.69
N TRP A 186 14.60 -3.28 -11.19
CA TRP A 186 15.63 -4.14 -10.62
C TRP A 186 15.12 -4.83 -9.36
N GLU A 187 14.51 -4.11 -8.43
CA GLU A 187 13.99 -4.62 -7.16
C GLU A 187 12.94 -5.71 -7.37
N VAL A 188 11.94 -5.44 -8.22
CA VAL A 188 10.91 -6.44 -8.58
C VAL A 188 11.56 -7.66 -9.26
N GLY A 189 12.50 -7.44 -10.19
CA GLY A 189 13.25 -8.52 -10.83
C GLY A 189 14.07 -9.35 -9.84
N GLU A 190 14.63 -8.73 -8.82
CA GLU A 190 15.44 -9.40 -7.80
C GLU A 190 14.56 -10.24 -6.84
N VAL A 191 13.37 -9.75 -6.47
CA VAL A 191 12.40 -10.59 -5.74
C VAL A 191 12.05 -11.82 -6.56
N HIS A 192 11.68 -11.68 -7.84
CA HIS A 192 11.36 -12.82 -8.71
C HIS A 192 12.52 -13.79 -8.87
N ARG A 193 13.76 -13.28 -8.90
CA ARG A 193 14.97 -14.13 -8.98
C ARG A 193 15.17 -14.97 -7.72
N LEU A 194 14.93 -14.40 -6.55
CA LEU A 194 15.17 -15.03 -5.24
C LEU A 194 13.98 -15.81 -4.71
N ASP A 195 12.76 -15.35 -5.00
CA ASP A 195 11.49 -15.96 -4.58
C ASP A 195 10.46 -15.97 -5.73
N PRO A 196 10.65 -16.83 -6.74
CA PRO A 196 9.84 -16.82 -7.97
C PRO A 196 8.40 -17.31 -7.78
N LEU A 197 8.01 -17.74 -6.58
CA LEU A 197 6.68 -18.32 -6.32
C LEU A 197 5.70 -17.32 -5.73
N ARG A 198 6.16 -16.16 -5.29
CA ARG A 198 5.32 -15.15 -4.63
C ARG A 198 5.05 -13.97 -5.53
N GLU A 199 3.81 -13.52 -5.45
CA GLU A 199 3.35 -12.30 -6.08
C GLU A 199 4.10 -11.09 -5.48
N VAL A 200 4.44 -10.14 -6.32
CA VAL A 200 5.05 -8.86 -5.94
C VAL A 200 4.02 -7.75 -6.15
N VAL A 201 3.70 -7.03 -5.08
CA VAL A 201 2.86 -5.84 -5.13
C VAL A 201 3.73 -4.58 -5.06
N VAL A 202 3.37 -3.57 -5.84
CA VAL A 202 3.91 -2.20 -5.74
C VAL A 202 2.73 -1.27 -5.55
N THR A 203 2.88 -0.29 -4.64
CA THR A 203 1.79 0.63 -4.33
C THR A 203 1.91 1.95 -5.07
N THR A 204 0.80 2.66 -5.17
CA THR A 204 0.70 4.02 -5.66
C THR A 204 -0.57 4.68 -5.15
N TYR A 205 -0.49 5.97 -4.85
CA TYR A 205 -1.65 6.77 -4.52
C TYR A 205 -2.64 6.83 -5.69
N ASP A 206 -3.92 6.81 -5.40
CA ASP A 206 -4.98 7.09 -6.37
C ASP A 206 -5.81 8.29 -5.92
N GLY A 207 -5.83 9.32 -6.74
CA GLY A 207 -6.63 10.53 -6.52
C GLY A 207 -8.15 10.32 -6.65
N LEU A 208 -8.61 9.08 -6.85
CA LEU A 208 -10.02 8.70 -7.01
C LEU A 208 -10.71 9.52 -8.11
N ASN A 209 -10.06 9.67 -9.24
CA ASN A 209 -10.57 10.40 -10.39
C ASN A 209 -10.53 9.54 -11.66
N VAL A 210 -11.60 8.82 -11.92
CA VAL A 210 -11.72 7.89 -13.04
C VAL A 210 -11.40 8.49 -14.42
N TYR A 211 -11.49 9.79 -14.60
CA TYR A 211 -11.10 10.45 -15.86
C TYR A 211 -9.58 10.54 -16.00
N ILE A 212 -8.87 10.77 -14.89
CA ILE A 212 -7.41 10.75 -14.85
C ILE A 212 -6.94 9.31 -15.07
N ASP A 213 -7.53 8.33 -14.39
CA ASP A 213 -7.23 6.91 -14.52
C ASP A 213 -7.39 6.46 -15.97
N TRP A 214 -8.50 6.83 -16.60
CA TRP A 214 -8.73 6.54 -18.01
C TRP A 214 -7.67 7.18 -18.91
N MET A 215 -7.29 8.43 -18.64
CA MET A 215 -6.26 9.12 -19.43
C MET A 215 -4.88 8.50 -19.25
N GLN A 216 -4.53 8.02 -18.05
CA GLN A 216 -3.27 7.31 -17.83
C GLN A 216 -3.12 6.08 -18.76
N VAL A 217 -4.22 5.37 -19.01
CA VAL A 217 -4.22 4.20 -19.90
C VAL A 217 -4.20 4.59 -21.37
N HIS A 218 -4.95 5.62 -21.77
CA HIS A 218 -5.23 5.90 -23.19
C HIS A 218 -4.50 7.12 -23.75
N ALA A 219 -4.06 8.04 -22.90
CA ALA A 219 -3.40 9.29 -23.29
C ALA A 219 -2.40 9.75 -22.20
N PRO A 220 -1.44 8.92 -21.77
CA PRO A 220 -0.57 9.17 -20.62
C PRO A 220 0.18 10.51 -20.70
N ALA A 221 0.57 10.95 -21.89
CA ALA A 221 1.26 12.23 -22.06
C ALA A 221 0.42 13.47 -21.64
N LEU A 222 -0.90 13.34 -21.46
CA LEU A 222 -1.76 14.44 -21.00
C LEU A 222 -1.84 14.54 -19.48
N VAL A 223 -1.41 13.51 -18.77
CA VAL A 223 -1.54 13.37 -17.31
C VAL A 223 -0.22 12.97 -16.63
N SER A 224 0.89 13.14 -17.31
CA SER A 224 2.23 12.80 -16.78
C SER A 224 2.61 13.54 -15.50
N ASP A 225 1.96 14.65 -15.24
CA ASP A 225 2.23 15.49 -14.07
C ASP A 225 1.21 15.29 -12.92
N TYR A 226 0.37 14.26 -13.00
CA TYR A 226 -0.57 13.96 -11.93
C TYR A 226 0.05 12.99 -10.92
N ASN A 227 -0.39 13.14 -9.66
CA ASN A 227 -0.03 12.24 -8.58
C ASN A 227 -0.68 10.86 -8.80
N GLY A 228 0.09 9.82 -8.48
CA GLY A 228 -0.34 8.44 -8.67
C GLY A 228 -0.11 7.90 -10.09
N HIS A 229 0.47 6.72 -10.17
CA HIS A 229 0.87 6.09 -11.44
C HIS A 229 0.41 4.63 -11.58
N PRO A 230 -0.91 4.30 -11.37
CA PRO A 230 -1.38 2.92 -11.38
C PRO A 230 -1.01 2.16 -12.66
N GLN A 231 -1.07 2.81 -13.83
CA GLN A 231 -0.71 2.15 -15.11
C GLN A 231 0.78 1.79 -15.20
N GLN A 232 1.67 2.62 -14.63
CA GLN A 232 3.11 2.33 -14.62
C GLN A 232 3.41 1.18 -13.66
N VAL A 233 2.81 1.18 -12.47
CA VAL A 233 2.91 0.09 -11.49
C VAL A 233 2.44 -1.23 -12.10
N LEU A 234 1.28 -1.25 -12.75
CA LEU A 234 0.78 -2.43 -13.46
C LEU A 234 1.75 -2.97 -14.51
N SER A 235 2.60 -2.14 -15.09
CA SER A 235 3.59 -2.59 -16.07
C SER A 235 4.78 -3.33 -15.44
N LEU A 236 5.07 -3.09 -14.17
CA LEU A 236 6.25 -3.56 -13.46
C LEU A 236 5.95 -4.71 -12.48
N ALA A 237 4.88 -4.60 -11.70
CA ALA A 237 4.54 -5.53 -10.63
C ALA A 237 3.53 -6.61 -11.07
N ASP A 238 3.35 -7.65 -10.26
CA ASP A 238 2.31 -8.68 -10.45
C ASP A 238 0.96 -8.19 -9.96
N ALA A 239 0.96 -7.37 -8.91
CA ALA A 239 -0.22 -6.75 -8.34
C ALA A 239 -0.06 -5.23 -8.25
N LEU A 240 -1.16 -4.53 -8.54
CA LEU A 240 -1.29 -3.10 -8.29
C LEU A 240 -1.83 -2.88 -6.88
N GLY A 241 -1.08 -2.22 -6.03
CA GLY A 241 -1.56 -1.70 -4.74
C GLY A 241 -2.07 -0.26 -4.92
N LEU A 242 -3.32 0.00 -4.55
CA LEU A 242 -3.90 1.34 -4.53
C LEU A 242 -3.97 1.86 -3.10
N ASP A 243 -3.49 3.08 -2.88
CA ASP A 243 -3.52 3.76 -1.60
C ASP A 243 -4.57 4.86 -1.67
N LEU A 244 -5.72 4.65 -0.97
CA LEU A 244 -6.92 5.45 -1.13
C LEU A 244 -7.31 6.16 0.16
N TYR A 245 -7.21 7.47 0.13
CA TYR A 245 -7.59 8.35 1.23
C TYR A 245 -8.81 9.18 0.87
N VAL A 246 -9.87 9.01 1.63
CA VAL A 246 -11.18 9.63 1.36
C VAL A 246 -11.41 10.94 2.10
N ASP A 247 -10.64 11.18 3.14
CA ASP A 247 -10.61 12.43 3.90
C ASP A 247 -9.16 12.68 4.33
N GLY A 248 -8.45 13.47 3.58
CA GLY A 248 -7.05 13.80 3.78
C GLY A 248 -6.80 15.31 3.82
N PRO A 249 -5.60 15.76 4.13
CA PRO A 249 -5.26 17.16 4.08
C PRO A 249 -5.41 17.70 2.65
N ASN A 250 -5.78 18.97 2.56
CA ASN A 250 -5.75 19.68 1.30
C ASN A 250 -4.31 19.81 0.82
N VAL A 251 -3.94 19.03 -0.18
CA VAL A 251 -2.62 19.13 -0.80
C VAL A 251 -2.70 20.07 -1.98
N PRO A 252 -2.03 21.24 -1.92
CA PRO A 252 -1.96 22.11 -3.07
C PRO A 252 -1.04 21.49 -4.13
N TYR A 253 -1.62 21.10 -5.26
CA TYR A 253 -0.85 20.69 -6.41
C TYR A 253 -0.97 21.71 -7.54
N ARG A 254 0.13 22.44 -7.82
CA ARG A 254 0.17 23.57 -8.77
C ARG A 254 -0.90 24.63 -8.44
N HIS A 255 -2.05 24.59 -9.07
CA HIS A 255 -3.18 25.52 -8.87
C HIS A 255 -4.47 24.78 -8.45
N LEU A 256 -4.38 23.49 -8.16
CA LEU A 256 -5.50 22.66 -7.73
C LEU A 256 -5.32 22.36 -6.24
N THR A 257 -6.40 22.42 -5.50
CA THR A 257 -6.46 21.94 -4.13
C THR A 257 -7.27 20.66 -4.17
N THR A 258 -6.70 19.54 -3.80
CA THR A 258 -7.48 18.32 -3.64
C THR A 258 -8.28 18.47 -2.36
N THR A 259 -9.56 18.66 -2.50
CA THR A 259 -10.52 18.65 -1.41
C THR A 259 -11.37 17.41 -1.56
N TYR A 260 -11.92 16.97 -0.45
CA TYR A 260 -12.98 15.96 -0.28
C TYR A 260 -13.39 15.21 -1.57
N VAL A 261 -13.15 13.93 -1.60
CA VAL A 261 -13.54 13.07 -2.72
C VAL A 261 -15.01 12.67 -2.57
N ARG A 262 -15.79 12.83 -3.62
CA ARG A 262 -17.17 12.36 -3.64
C ARG A 262 -17.22 10.84 -3.59
N GLU A 263 -18.12 10.29 -2.80
CA GLU A 263 -18.29 8.85 -2.59
C GLU A 263 -18.39 8.05 -3.90
N GLU A 264 -19.17 8.54 -4.85
CA GLU A 264 -19.34 7.95 -6.18
C GLU A 264 -18.02 7.84 -6.98
N TRP A 265 -17.05 8.69 -6.73
CA TRP A 265 -15.76 8.65 -7.44
C TRP A 265 -14.84 7.54 -6.91
N LYS A 266 -14.91 7.22 -5.62
CA LYS A 266 -14.15 6.13 -4.99
C LYS A 266 -14.47 4.79 -5.65
N GLN A 267 -15.76 4.47 -5.75
CA GLN A 267 -16.25 3.25 -6.37
C GLN A 267 -15.89 3.19 -7.86
N GLN A 268 -16.01 4.31 -8.56
CA GLN A 268 -15.70 4.38 -9.99
C GLN A 268 -14.21 4.14 -10.28
N ALA A 269 -13.31 4.68 -9.48
CA ALA A 269 -11.87 4.47 -9.63
C ALA A 269 -11.47 3.02 -9.35
N LEU A 270 -11.92 2.46 -8.23
CA LEU A 270 -11.69 1.04 -7.91
C LEU A 270 -12.25 0.11 -8.98
N HIS A 271 -13.47 0.36 -9.41
CA HIS A 271 -14.12 -0.41 -10.46
C HIS A 271 -13.35 -0.37 -11.80
N PHE A 272 -12.79 0.80 -12.14
CA PHE A 272 -11.96 0.98 -13.32
C PHE A 272 -10.71 0.09 -13.25
N TRP A 273 -9.95 0.16 -12.15
CA TRP A 273 -8.71 -0.61 -12.00
C TRP A 273 -8.95 -2.11 -11.84
N ALA A 274 -9.96 -2.53 -11.08
CA ALA A 274 -10.35 -3.94 -10.98
C ALA A 274 -10.73 -4.56 -12.35
N ARG A 275 -11.29 -3.75 -13.27
CA ARG A 275 -11.53 -4.19 -14.66
C ARG A 275 -10.26 -4.25 -15.49
N MET A 276 -9.31 -3.35 -15.27
CA MET A 276 -8.03 -3.38 -15.97
C MET A 276 -7.21 -4.61 -15.59
N GLU A 277 -7.27 -5.03 -14.32
CA GLU A 277 -6.74 -6.29 -13.84
C GLU A 277 -7.19 -7.48 -14.70
N ASN A 278 -8.50 -7.66 -14.80
CA ASN A 278 -9.08 -8.78 -15.57
C ASN A 278 -8.58 -8.84 -17.02
N LYS A 279 -8.25 -7.69 -17.62
CA LYS A 279 -7.70 -7.62 -18.99
C LYS A 279 -6.22 -7.97 -19.07
N GLN A 280 -5.47 -7.72 -18.00
CA GLN A 280 -4.01 -7.93 -17.96
C GLN A 280 -3.60 -9.21 -17.23
N GLY A 281 -4.53 -9.87 -16.53
CA GLY A 281 -4.27 -11.08 -15.74
C GLY A 281 -3.43 -10.79 -14.48
N LYS A 282 -3.53 -9.57 -13.94
CA LYS A 282 -2.83 -9.13 -12.73
C LYS A 282 -3.84 -8.84 -11.62
N SER A 283 -3.39 -8.79 -10.38
CA SER A 283 -4.23 -8.52 -9.21
C SER A 283 -4.32 -7.03 -8.89
N VAL A 284 -5.45 -6.59 -8.31
CA VAL A 284 -5.58 -5.26 -7.70
C VAL A 284 -5.85 -5.40 -6.21
N TRP A 285 -5.06 -4.70 -5.43
CA TRP A 285 -5.18 -4.58 -3.99
C TRP A 285 -5.61 -3.16 -3.60
N LEU A 286 -6.41 -3.05 -2.58
CA LEU A 286 -6.51 -1.81 -1.83
C LEU A 286 -5.48 -1.91 -0.70
N ALA A 287 -4.27 -1.41 -0.96
CA ALA A 287 -3.11 -1.62 -0.10
C ALA A 287 -3.10 -0.67 1.10
N GLU A 288 -3.75 0.51 0.95
CA GLU A 288 -4.01 1.42 2.05
C GLU A 288 -5.45 1.94 2.00
N MET A 289 -6.34 1.24 2.67
CA MET A 289 -7.67 1.76 2.98
C MET A 289 -7.58 2.63 4.22
N GLN A 290 -7.92 3.92 4.09
CA GLN A 290 -7.89 4.83 5.23
C GLN A 290 -8.67 4.28 6.43
N ALA A 291 -8.02 4.17 7.59
CA ALA A 291 -8.61 3.62 8.80
C ALA A 291 -8.35 4.47 10.05
N GLN A 292 -7.84 5.69 9.85
CA GLN A 292 -7.67 6.71 10.89
C GLN A 292 -7.90 8.11 10.31
N PRO A 293 -8.15 9.14 11.14
CA PRO A 293 -8.07 10.53 10.71
C PRO A 293 -6.65 10.83 10.23
N TRP A 294 -6.51 11.57 9.13
CA TRP A 294 -5.19 12.01 8.67
C TRP A 294 -4.51 12.97 9.65
N SER A 295 -5.30 13.82 10.27
CA SER A 295 -4.87 14.74 11.31
C SER A 295 -6.06 15.12 12.20
N ASP A 296 -5.79 15.79 13.33
CA ASP A 296 -6.85 16.29 14.23
C ASP A 296 -7.85 17.24 13.57
N SER A 297 -7.48 17.79 12.40
CA SER A 297 -8.36 18.69 11.64
C SER A 297 -9.28 18.00 10.65
N THR A 298 -9.13 16.68 10.43
CA THR A 298 -9.99 15.90 9.53
C THR A 298 -11.24 15.41 10.26
N THR A 299 -12.28 15.13 9.47
CA THR A 299 -13.59 14.71 10.01
C THR A 299 -13.78 13.19 9.94
N PHE A 300 -12.79 12.45 9.46
CA PHE A 300 -12.86 11.00 9.32
C PHE A 300 -13.06 10.32 10.69
N ALA A 301 -14.08 9.50 10.76
CA ALA A 301 -14.55 8.87 12.00
C ALA A 301 -14.84 7.37 11.80
N PRO A 302 -15.03 6.58 12.86
CA PRO A 302 -15.34 5.15 12.74
C PRO A 302 -16.51 4.81 11.79
N LYS A 303 -17.51 5.69 11.70
CA LYS A 303 -18.64 5.52 10.76
C LYS A 303 -18.22 5.62 9.29
N ASP A 304 -17.19 6.43 8.99
CA ASP A 304 -16.70 6.65 7.63
C ASP A 304 -15.87 5.45 7.18
N LEU A 305 -15.09 4.83 8.09
CA LEU A 305 -14.45 3.54 7.86
C LEU A 305 -15.46 2.45 7.49
N LEU A 306 -16.60 2.39 8.21
CA LEU A 306 -17.66 1.43 7.90
C LEU A 306 -18.32 1.71 6.56
N ALA A 307 -18.53 2.96 6.21
CA ALA A 307 -19.07 3.36 4.90
C ALA A 307 -18.13 2.94 3.77
N SER A 308 -16.83 3.23 3.89
CA SER A 308 -15.82 2.80 2.91
C SER A 308 -15.79 1.26 2.75
N ALA A 309 -15.91 0.51 3.86
CA ALA A 309 -15.97 -0.95 3.77
C ALA A 309 -17.21 -1.45 3.01
N VAL A 310 -18.37 -0.80 3.19
CA VAL A 310 -19.60 -1.12 2.43
C VAL A 310 -19.42 -0.83 0.94
N ASP A 311 -18.75 0.28 0.61
CA ASP A 311 -18.53 0.68 -0.78
C ASP A 311 -17.57 -0.29 -1.49
N TYR A 312 -16.49 -0.68 -0.82
CA TYR A 312 -15.41 -1.46 -1.46
C TYR A 312 -15.65 -2.96 -1.51
N ARG A 313 -16.54 -3.51 -0.67
CA ARG A 313 -16.82 -4.96 -0.64
C ARG A 313 -17.35 -5.55 -1.95
N GLN A 314 -17.88 -4.71 -2.83
CA GLN A 314 -18.46 -5.14 -4.11
C GLN A 314 -17.44 -5.11 -5.25
N GLU A 315 -16.27 -4.57 -5.01
CA GLU A 315 -15.21 -4.50 -6.01
C GLU A 315 -14.40 -5.80 -6.03
N ASN A 316 -13.91 -6.15 -7.20
CA ASN A 316 -13.11 -7.37 -7.38
C ASN A 316 -11.66 -7.13 -6.94
N LEU A 317 -11.46 -6.99 -5.65
CA LEU A 317 -10.14 -6.81 -5.04
C LEU A 317 -9.63 -8.14 -4.49
N GLN A 318 -8.36 -8.44 -4.67
CA GLN A 318 -7.74 -9.63 -4.09
C GLN A 318 -7.44 -9.43 -2.60
N VAL A 319 -6.98 -8.24 -2.23
CA VAL A 319 -6.56 -7.90 -0.87
C VAL A 319 -7.08 -6.50 -0.52
N VAL A 320 -7.48 -6.33 0.73
CA VAL A 320 -7.76 -5.01 1.35
C VAL A 320 -6.99 -4.91 2.66
N LEU A 321 -6.08 -3.93 2.76
CA LEU A 321 -5.32 -3.62 3.97
C LEU A 321 -5.73 -2.25 4.51
N MET A 322 -6.05 -2.19 5.79
CA MET A 322 -6.37 -0.94 6.49
C MET A 322 -5.08 -0.28 6.99
N TRP A 323 -4.97 1.03 6.81
CA TRP A 323 -3.81 1.82 7.24
C TRP A 323 -4.16 2.76 8.40
N GLY A 324 -3.28 2.83 9.44
CA GLY A 324 -3.45 3.67 10.61
C GLY A 324 -4.15 2.98 11.78
N VAL A 325 -3.99 1.66 11.88
CA VAL A 325 -4.68 0.84 12.89
C VAL A 325 -4.11 0.99 14.31
N GLU A 326 -2.92 1.53 14.47
CA GLU A 326 -2.26 1.78 15.76
C GLU A 326 -3.07 2.74 16.63
N THR A 327 -3.83 3.66 16.01
CA THR A 327 -4.73 4.58 16.69
C THR A 327 -5.93 3.88 17.34
N TRP A 328 -6.33 2.69 16.84
CA TRP A 328 -7.48 1.94 17.35
C TRP A 328 -7.28 1.47 18.79
N LEU A 329 -6.03 1.27 19.20
CA LEU A 329 -5.72 0.85 20.57
C LEU A 329 -5.94 1.95 21.61
N SER A 330 -6.02 3.20 21.18
CA SER A 330 -6.32 4.36 22.04
C SER A 330 -7.82 4.62 22.19
N ASP A 331 -8.66 4.11 21.28
CA ASP A 331 -10.11 4.31 21.28
C ASP A 331 -10.85 3.05 20.85
N ARG A 332 -11.61 2.47 21.77
CA ARG A 332 -12.40 1.25 21.54
C ARG A 332 -13.43 1.37 20.41
N SER A 333 -13.90 2.59 20.12
CA SER A 333 -14.85 2.79 19.01
C SER A 333 -14.20 2.49 17.67
N TRP A 334 -12.93 2.88 17.50
CA TRP A 334 -12.14 2.57 16.32
C TRP A 334 -11.86 1.07 16.20
N LEU A 335 -11.41 0.43 17.28
CA LEU A 335 -11.13 -1.02 17.27
C LEU A 335 -12.37 -1.84 16.89
N SER A 336 -13.53 -1.46 17.47
CA SER A 336 -14.82 -2.11 17.14
C SER A 336 -15.23 -1.88 15.68
N ALA A 337 -15.02 -0.66 15.17
CA ALA A 337 -15.34 -0.32 13.78
C ALA A 337 -14.40 -1.06 12.82
N GLY A 338 -13.11 -1.15 13.13
CA GLY A 338 -12.13 -1.90 12.33
C GLY A 338 -12.48 -3.38 12.22
N ALA A 339 -12.75 -4.04 13.34
CA ALA A 339 -13.21 -5.44 13.33
C ALA A 339 -14.49 -5.61 12.49
N ARG A 340 -15.46 -4.69 12.64
CA ARG A 340 -16.70 -4.74 11.86
C ARG A 340 -16.49 -4.45 10.37
N ALA A 341 -15.59 -3.53 10.02
CA ALA A 341 -15.24 -3.24 8.63
C ALA A 341 -14.64 -4.48 7.94
N MET A 342 -13.76 -5.23 8.62
CA MET A 342 -13.23 -6.50 8.11
C MET A 342 -14.32 -7.55 7.86
N GLU A 343 -15.31 -7.66 8.75
CA GLU A 343 -16.47 -8.55 8.52
C GLU A 343 -17.29 -8.13 7.30
N ILE A 344 -17.51 -6.82 7.11
CA ILE A 344 -18.25 -6.29 5.96
C ILE A 344 -17.52 -6.61 4.65
N LEU A 345 -16.20 -6.41 4.61
CA LEU A 345 -15.39 -6.65 3.42
C LEU A 345 -15.35 -8.15 3.02
N ARG A 346 -15.48 -9.05 4.02
CA ARG A 346 -15.54 -10.51 3.78
C ARG A 346 -16.92 -11.01 3.39
N SER A 347 -17.97 -10.19 3.54
CA SER A 347 -19.36 -10.59 3.29
C SER A 347 -19.77 -10.26 1.86
#